data_8588638c9e162872c19556e0e225d6a4
#
_entry.id   8588638c9e162872c19556e0e225d6a4
#
_cell.length_a   1.000
_cell.length_b   1.000
_cell.length_c   1.000
_cell.angle_alpha   90.00
_cell.angle_beta   90.00
_cell.angle_gamma   90.00
#
_symmetry.space_group_name_H-M   'P 1'
#
loop_
_entity.id
_entity.type
_entity.pdbx_description
1 polymer ?
#
loop_
_entity_poly.entity_id
_entity_poly.type
_entity_poly.pdbx_seq_one_letter_code
_entity_poly.pdbx_strand_id
1 'polypeptide(L)'
;FLVFSVDGKVNLSQNIFIDDCASTNKANNTSIIDVNNNTDNEFTCIIEDIPTHMKVPDYKEYNFETSLNNTKKLFNEYYLAQPKVDEKYKNSLLRASYINWSSFVKPQGYLKRYTILASNSTFLGAWSWDHCFNALALAGVNDKLAFDQMAVLFDYQDEYGQIPGSLSDSTIRWNFTKPPIQGLFFNKMMKKINFTKETLEEIYNYIEKQVLFYIKFKDSNMDGIFEYHHGNDSGQDNSTIFKGVMVVDTPDLTAFIINAMDMLAKVAEKLNKYSEKEYWANKA
;
A
#
# COMPACT_ATOMS: atom_id res chain seq x y z
N PHE A 1 -8.16 -22.55 0.69
CA PHE A 1 -7.02 -23.06 1.46
C PHE A 1 -6.76 -24.51 1.08
N LEU A 2 -5.50 -24.84 0.91
CA LEU A 2 -5.02 -26.22 0.82
C LEU A 2 -4.22 -26.52 2.08
N VAL A 3 -4.57 -27.60 2.77
CA VAL A 3 -3.85 -28.07 3.94
C VAL A 3 -3.48 -29.51 3.73
N PHE A 4 -2.23 -29.84 3.91
CA PHE A 4 -1.77 -31.23 3.91
C PHE A 4 -0.71 -31.43 5.00
N SER A 5 -0.71 -32.63 5.55
CA SER A 5 0.29 -33.01 6.56
C SER A 5 1.52 -33.58 5.89
N VAL A 6 2.68 -33.15 6.35
CA VAL A 6 3.96 -33.81 6.05
C VAL A 6 4.13 -35.01 6.97
N ASP A 7 3.66 -34.87 8.22
CA ASP A 7 3.70 -35.89 9.27
C ASP A 7 2.30 -36.00 9.92
N GLY A 8 1.77 -37.20 10.04
CA GLY A 8 0.50 -37.47 10.75
C GLY A 8 -0.77 -37.36 9.89
N LYS A 9 -1.91 -37.33 10.53
CA LYS A 9 -3.24 -37.22 9.89
C LYS A 9 -3.86 -35.87 10.17
N VAL A 10 -4.42 -35.26 9.14
CA VAL A 10 -5.18 -34.00 9.23
C VAL A 10 -6.66 -34.29 9.08
N ASN A 11 -7.48 -33.89 10.05
CA ASN A 11 -8.91 -33.88 9.96
C ASN A 11 -9.38 -32.43 9.77
N LEU A 12 -10.23 -32.19 8.78
CA LEU A 12 -10.82 -30.89 8.51
C LEU A 12 -12.29 -30.91 8.92
N SER A 13 -12.69 -29.99 9.77
CA SER A 13 -14.09 -29.70 10.06
C SER A 13 -14.39 -28.23 9.79
N GLN A 14 -15.60 -27.93 9.30
CA GLN A 14 -16.06 -26.58 9.04
C GLN A 14 -17.31 -26.30 9.86
N ASN A 15 -17.27 -25.20 10.64
CA ASN A 15 -18.41 -24.69 11.37
C ASN A 15 -18.79 -23.30 10.84
N ILE A 16 -20.07 -23.05 10.69
CA ILE A 16 -20.61 -21.75 10.33
C ILE A 16 -21.24 -21.17 11.58
N PHE A 17 -20.69 -20.04 12.06
CA PHE A 17 -21.28 -19.27 13.15
C PHE A 17 -21.97 -18.04 12.57
N ILE A 18 -23.22 -17.84 12.93
CA ILE A 18 -23.97 -16.61 12.65
C ILE A 18 -23.85 -15.75 13.89
N ASP A 19 -23.23 -14.57 13.75
CA ASP A 19 -23.15 -13.60 14.83
C ASP A 19 -24.45 -12.82 14.90
N ASP A 20 -25.18 -12.97 16.01
CA ASP A 20 -26.44 -12.28 16.29
C ASP A 20 -26.27 -10.81 16.69
N CYS A 21 -25.06 -10.25 16.62
CA CYS A 21 -24.86 -8.82 16.81
C CYS A 21 -25.60 -8.03 15.72
N ALA A 22 -26.68 -7.36 16.12
CA ALA A 22 -27.64 -6.65 15.27
C ALA A 22 -27.03 -5.60 14.32
N SER A 23 -25.75 -5.30 14.43
CA SER A 23 -25.05 -4.31 13.59
C SER A 23 -24.22 -4.89 12.44
N THR A 24 -23.99 -6.19 12.38
CA THR A 24 -23.00 -6.71 11.42
C THR A 24 -23.48 -7.85 10.53
N ASN A 25 -24.47 -8.64 10.87
CA ASN A 25 -24.96 -9.82 10.10
C ASN A 25 -23.83 -10.61 9.42
N LYS A 26 -22.68 -10.76 10.08
CA LYS A 26 -21.52 -11.45 9.52
C LYS A 26 -21.58 -12.92 9.90
N ALA A 27 -21.78 -13.77 8.92
CA ALA A 27 -21.49 -15.19 9.08
C ALA A 27 -19.98 -15.38 9.22
N ASN A 28 -19.52 -15.83 10.37
CA ASN A 28 -18.13 -16.24 10.55
C ASN A 28 -17.98 -17.70 10.16
N ASN A 29 -17.32 -17.96 9.04
CA ASN A 29 -16.93 -19.30 8.66
C ASN A 29 -15.60 -19.64 9.38
N THR A 30 -15.65 -20.60 10.28
CA THR A 30 -14.45 -21.12 10.93
C THR A 30 -14.16 -22.52 10.43
N SER A 31 -12.99 -22.73 9.85
CA SER A 31 -12.49 -24.05 9.53
C SER A 31 -11.57 -24.52 10.65
N ILE A 32 -11.84 -25.69 11.21
CA ILE A 32 -11.01 -26.29 12.25
C ILE A 32 -10.19 -27.40 11.60
N ILE A 33 -8.89 -27.34 11.82
CA ILE A 33 -7.94 -28.34 11.36
C ILE A 33 -7.41 -29.05 12.58
N ASP A 34 -7.84 -30.30 12.78
CA ASP A 34 -7.32 -31.16 13.83
C ASP A 34 -6.14 -31.98 13.28
N VAL A 35 -5.00 -31.83 13.91
CA VAL A 35 -3.81 -32.61 13.58
C VAL A 35 -3.53 -33.59 14.70
N ASN A 36 -3.67 -34.88 14.42
CA ASN A 36 -3.37 -35.94 15.35
C ASN A 36 -2.02 -36.56 15.03
N ASN A 37 -1.06 -36.42 15.93
CA ASN A 37 0.23 -37.09 15.85
C ASN A 37 0.25 -38.27 16.82
N ASN A 38 0.59 -39.44 16.33
CA ASN A 38 0.54 -40.67 17.13
C ASN A 38 1.87 -41.02 17.84
N THR A 39 2.96 -40.30 17.58
CA THR A 39 4.30 -40.77 18.01
C THR A 39 5.23 -39.71 18.58
N ASP A 40 5.10 -38.44 18.17
CA ASP A 40 6.00 -37.36 18.62
C ASP A 40 5.20 -36.08 18.98
N ASN A 41 5.76 -35.24 19.86
CA ASN A 41 5.14 -33.98 20.29
C ASN A 41 5.21 -32.87 19.22
N GLU A 42 5.83 -33.12 18.06
CA GLU A 42 6.00 -32.19 16.98
C GLU A 42 5.42 -32.74 15.67
N PHE A 43 4.81 -31.90 14.88
CA PHE A 43 4.35 -32.23 13.52
C PHE A 43 4.58 -31.01 12.59
N THR A 44 4.71 -31.30 11.30
CA THR A 44 4.81 -30.26 10.27
C THR A 44 3.60 -30.33 9.36
N CYS A 45 2.93 -29.18 9.15
CA CYS A 45 1.90 -29.03 8.14
C CYS A 45 2.19 -27.83 7.23
N ILE A 46 1.64 -27.86 6.03
CA ILE A 46 1.70 -26.77 5.06
C ILE A 46 0.28 -26.22 4.90
N ILE A 47 0.14 -24.90 5.04
CA ILE A 47 -1.10 -24.19 4.78
C ILE A 47 -0.82 -23.18 3.67
N GLU A 48 -1.59 -23.24 2.60
CA GLU A 48 -1.46 -22.31 1.49
C GLU A 48 -2.82 -21.75 1.09
N ASP A 49 -2.86 -20.45 0.87
CA ASP A 49 -4.00 -19.75 0.28
C ASP A 49 -3.81 -19.66 -1.23
N ILE A 50 -4.68 -20.33 -1.97
CA ILE A 50 -4.58 -20.42 -3.43
C ILE A 50 -5.76 -19.66 -4.03
N PRO A 51 -5.52 -18.54 -4.76
CA PRO A 51 -6.56 -17.86 -5.51
C PRO A 51 -7.27 -18.80 -6.47
N THR A 52 -8.58 -18.69 -6.61
CA THR A 52 -9.43 -19.61 -7.38
C THR A 52 -9.04 -19.73 -8.87
N HIS A 53 -8.33 -18.75 -9.42
CA HIS A 53 -7.86 -18.72 -10.80
C HIS A 53 -6.49 -19.37 -11.01
N MET A 54 -5.80 -19.75 -9.94
CA MET A 54 -4.49 -20.39 -10.00
C MET A 54 -4.61 -21.91 -9.96
N LYS A 55 -3.70 -22.59 -10.64
CA LYS A 55 -3.55 -24.03 -10.49
C LYS A 55 -2.89 -24.34 -9.14
N VAL A 56 -3.39 -25.38 -8.49
CA VAL A 56 -2.73 -25.94 -7.29
C VAL A 56 -1.30 -26.35 -7.66
N PRO A 57 -0.27 -25.83 -6.96
CA PRO A 57 1.12 -26.25 -7.21
C PRO A 57 1.34 -27.72 -6.93
N ASP A 58 2.33 -28.30 -7.58
CA ASP A 58 2.76 -29.68 -7.28
C ASP A 58 3.75 -29.65 -6.11
N TYR A 59 3.29 -30.07 -4.94
CA TYR A 59 4.08 -30.06 -3.70
C TYR A 59 4.88 -31.37 -3.54
N LYS A 60 6.01 -31.49 -4.22
CA LYS A 60 6.76 -32.73 -4.18
C LYS A 60 7.68 -32.87 -2.99
N GLU A 61 8.26 -31.79 -2.49
CA GLU A 61 9.20 -31.85 -1.37
C GLU A 61 9.24 -30.52 -0.61
N TYR A 62 8.69 -30.48 0.60
CA TYR A 62 8.88 -29.39 1.55
C TYR A 62 9.69 -29.87 2.73
N ASN A 63 10.71 -29.11 3.10
CA ASN A 63 11.51 -29.33 4.28
C ASN A 63 11.41 -28.10 5.19
N PHE A 64 10.94 -28.28 6.40
CA PHE A 64 10.71 -27.20 7.35
C PHE A 64 12.00 -26.43 7.65
N GLU A 65 13.09 -27.13 7.96
CA GLU A 65 14.36 -26.49 8.31
C GLU A 65 14.93 -25.67 7.14
N THR A 66 14.85 -26.18 5.94
CA THR A 66 15.29 -25.47 4.73
C THR A 66 14.43 -24.21 4.52
N SER A 67 13.13 -24.32 4.66
CA SER A 67 12.19 -23.19 4.51
C SER A 67 12.42 -22.14 5.59
N LEU A 68 12.60 -22.55 6.85
CA LEU A 68 12.91 -21.67 7.97
C LEU A 68 14.22 -20.90 7.77
N ASN A 69 15.28 -21.62 7.36
CA ASN A 69 16.59 -21.01 7.13
C ASN A 69 16.57 -20.01 5.97
N ASN A 70 15.87 -20.32 4.87
CA ASN A 70 15.68 -19.42 3.75
C ASN A 70 14.91 -18.17 4.17
N THR A 71 13.83 -18.33 4.93
CA THR A 71 13.02 -17.21 5.44
C THR A 71 13.82 -16.31 6.37
N LYS A 72 14.58 -16.88 7.31
CA LYS A 72 15.50 -16.14 8.19
C LYS A 72 16.55 -15.36 7.38
N LYS A 73 17.13 -15.99 6.35
CA LYS A 73 18.10 -15.35 5.47
C LYS A 73 17.49 -14.12 4.77
N LEU A 74 16.34 -14.30 4.13
CA LEU A 74 15.64 -13.23 3.41
C LEU A 74 15.27 -12.05 4.35
N PHE A 75 14.78 -12.34 5.54
CA PHE A 75 14.50 -11.29 6.52
C PHE A 75 15.76 -10.58 6.99
N ASN A 76 16.84 -11.31 7.28
CA ASN A 76 18.10 -10.72 7.69
C ASN A 76 18.70 -9.81 6.60
N GLU A 77 18.65 -10.21 5.34
CA GLU A 77 19.08 -9.38 4.21
C GLU A 77 18.27 -8.07 4.15
N TYR A 78 16.95 -8.16 4.29
CA TYR A 78 16.07 -7.00 4.34
C TYR A 78 16.37 -6.08 5.55
N TYR A 79 16.56 -6.65 6.74
CA TYR A 79 16.85 -5.91 7.96
C TYR A 79 18.22 -5.21 7.91
N LEU A 80 19.25 -5.89 7.40
CA LEU A 80 20.59 -5.32 7.27
C LEU A 80 20.68 -4.18 6.25
N ALA A 81 19.76 -4.13 5.28
CA ALA A 81 19.66 -3.03 4.32
C ALA A 81 19.00 -1.77 4.91
N GLN A 82 18.39 -1.87 6.10
CA GLN A 82 17.73 -0.72 6.74
C GLN A 82 18.75 0.34 7.20
N PRO A 83 18.32 1.60 7.34
CA PRO A 83 19.19 2.67 7.85
C PRO A 83 19.77 2.32 9.23
N LYS A 84 21.02 2.70 9.45
CA LYS A 84 21.63 2.57 10.78
C LYS A 84 20.95 3.52 11.76
N VAL A 85 20.62 3.01 12.94
CA VAL A 85 20.01 3.76 14.04
C VAL A 85 20.84 3.60 15.31
N ASP A 86 20.66 4.51 16.27
CA ASP A 86 21.25 4.39 17.61
C ASP A 86 20.81 3.09 18.28
N GLU A 87 21.66 2.54 19.15
CA GLU A 87 21.41 1.28 19.88
C GLU A 87 20.04 1.24 20.54
N LYS A 88 19.61 2.33 21.16
CA LYS A 88 18.30 2.45 21.81
C LYS A 88 17.10 2.23 20.91
N TYR A 89 17.25 2.36 19.59
CA TYR A 89 16.18 2.19 18.60
C TYR A 89 16.25 0.87 17.82
N LYS A 90 17.27 0.04 18.04
CA LYS A 90 17.45 -1.21 17.28
C LYS A 90 16.25 -2.16 17.37
N ASN A 91 15.69 -2.32 18.57
CA ASN A 91 14.51 -3.17 18.76
C ASN A 91 13.27 -2.61 18.03
N SER A 92 13.11 -1.30 18.01
CA SER A 92 12.02 -0.65 17.26
C SER A 92 12.21 -0.81 15.76
N LEU A 93 13.45 -0.66 15.26
CA LEU A 93 13.79 -0.89 13.86
C LEU A 93 13.54 -2.35 13.46
N LEU A 94 13.97 -3.31 14.28
CA LEU A 94 13.75 -4.73 14.02
C LEU A 94 12.25 -5.04 13.89
N ARG A 95 11.45 -4.53 14.82
CA ARG A 95 9.98 -4.72 14.80
C ARG A 95 9.32 -4.08 13.57
N ALA A 96 9.67 -2.83 13.27
CA ALA A 96 9.15 -2.12 12.10
C ALA A 96 9.55 -2.82 10.79
N SER A 97 10.81 -3.28 10.69
CA SER A 97 11.31 -4.05 9.55
C SER A 97 10.55 -5.35 9.37
N TYR A 98 10.28 -6.07 10.46
CA TYR A 98 9.53 -7.32 10.41
C TYR A 98 8.08 -7.10 9.96
N ILE A 99 7.41 -6.07 10.50
CA ILE A 99 6.03 -5.73 10.10
C ILE A 99 5.96 -5.42 8.60
N ASN A 100 6.83 -4.56 8.11
CA ASN A 100 6.85 -4.22 6.68
C ASN A 100 7.18 -5.44 5.82
N TRP A 101 8.22 -6.19 6.18
CA TRP A 101 8.66 -7.36 5.42
C TRP A 101 7.58 -8.45 5.37
N SER A 102 6.91 -8.74 6.49
CA SER A 102 5.86 -9.76 6.57
C SER A 102 4.55 -9.37 5.89
N SER A 103 4.38 -8.08 5.57
CA SER A 103 3.19 -7.55 4.90
C SER A 103 3.33 -7.45 3.37
N PHE A 104 4.48 -7.84 2.80
CA PHE A 104 4.66 -7.88 1.36
C PHE A 104 3.85 -9.00 0.72
N VAL A 105 3.12 -8.65 -0.32
CA VAL A 105 2.43 -9.59 -1.21
C VAL A 105 2.94 -9.46 -2.65
N LYS A 106 2.93 -10.60 -3.34
CA LYS A 106 3.27 -10.66 -4.77
C LYS A 106 2.15 -10.04 -5.62
N PRO A 107 2.46 -9.61 -6.86
CA PRO A 107 1.44 -9.21 -7.81
C PRO A 107 0.39 -10.31 -7.97
N GLN A 108 -0.87 -9.95 -7.74
CA GLN A 108 -2.03 -10.84 -7.95
C GLN A 108 -3.32 -10.02 -8.06
N GLY A 109 -4.28 -10.49 -8.83
CA GLY A 109 -5.54 -9.80 -9.04
C GLY A 109 -5.34 -8.35 -9.51
N TYR A 110 -5.91 -7.38 -8.78
CA TYR A 110 -5.71 -5.96 -9.07
C TYR A 110 -4.37 -5.40 -8.58
N LEU A 111 -3.64 -6.10 -7.71
CA LEU A 111 -2.28 -5.70 -7.32
C LEU A 111 -1.29 -6.05 -8.43
N LYS A 112 -0.94 -5.08 -9.27
CA LYS A 112 -0.02 -5.29 -10.41
C LYS A 112 1.45 -5.28 -10.00
N ARG A 113 1.76 -4.86 -8.79
CA ARG A 113 3.12 -4.69 -8.26
C ARG A 113 3.28 -5.38 -6.92
N TYR A 114 4.52 -5.63 -6.50
CA TYR A 114 4.78 -6.02 -5.12
C TYR A 114 4.31 -4.92 -4.17
N THR A 115 3.46 -5.27 -3.23
CA THR A 115 2.73 -4.30 -2.40
C THR A 115 2.86 -4.66 -0.92
N ILE A 116 3.14 -3.68 -0.07
CA ILE A 116 3.01 -3.83 1.38
C ILE A 116 1.54 -3.59 1.72
N LEU A 117 0.86 -4.58 2.26
CA LEU A 117 -0.50 -4.37 2.75
C LEU A 117 -0.48 -3.48 4.00
N ALA A 118 -1.47 -2.60 4.16
CA ALA A 118 -1.55 -1.71 5.32
C ALA A 118 -1.75 -2.47 6.65
N SER A 119 -2.31 -3.67 6.58
CA SER A 119 -2.47 -4.60 7.69
C SER A 119 -2.50 -6.04 7.17
N ASN A 120 -2.25 -6.98 8.04
CA ASN A 120 -2.40 -8.42 7.78
C ASN A 120 -3.73 -8.99 8.30
N SER A 121 -4.67 -8.16 8.75
CA SER A 121 -5.94 -8.60 9.33
C SER A 121 -7.16 -7.87 8.75
N THR A 122 -7.35 -6.59 9.08
CA THR A 122 -8.58 -5.84 8.76
C THR A 122 -8.44 -4.90 7.56
N PHE A 123 -7.24 -4.34 7.34
CA PHE A 123 -6.94 -3.43 6.24
C PHE A 123 -6.08 -4.12 5.18
N LEU A 124 -6.63 -5.19 4.58
CA LEU A 124 -5.95 -6.01 3.58
C LEU A 124 -5.93 -5.30 2.22
N GLY A 125 -5.09 -4.29 2.07
CA GLY A 125 -5.00 -3.52 0.84
C GLY A 125 -3.95 -2.42 0.87
N ALA A 126 -3.88 -1.71 -0.25
CA ALA A 126 -3.09 -0.51 -0.46
C ALA A 126 -3.99 0.71 -0.35
N TRP A 127 -3.67 1.65 0.55
CA TRP A 127 -4.31 2.96 0.65
C TRP A 127 -3.44 4.04 0.02
N SER A 128 -4.05 4.92 -0.75
CA SER A 128 -3.31 5.86 -1.60
C SER A 128 -2.34 6.77 -0.82
N TRP A 129 -2.67 7.21 0.36
CA TRP A 129 -1.78 8.05 1.15
C TRP A 129 -0.86 7.27 2.08
N ASP A 130 -1.31 6.13 2.67
CA ASP A 130 -0.49 5.26 3.53
C ASP A 130 0.73 4.70 2.78
N HIS A 131 0.54 4.35 1.51
CA HIS A 131 1.61 3.78 0.67
C HIS A 131 2.75 4.76 0.39
N CYS A 132 2.51 6.05 0.51
CA CYS A 132 3.56 7.07 0.45
C CYS A 132 4.60 6.88 1.58
N PHE A 133 4.15 6.52 2.77
CA PHE A 133 5.05 6.25 3.91
C PHE A 133 5.83 4.95 3.71
N ASN A 134 5.17 3.89 3.21
CA ASN A 134 5.84 2.64 2.85
C ASN A 134 6.92 2.87 1.79
N ALA A 135 6.61 3.66 0.75
CA ALA A 135 7.56 4.04 -0.28
C ALA A 135 8.77 4.77 0.29
N LEU A 136 8.54 5.77 1.15
CA LEU A 136 9.64 6.54 1.76
C LEU A 136 10.50 5.69 2.70
N ALA A 137 9.91 4.71 3.40
CA ALA A 137 10.65 3.77 4.24
C ALA A 137 11.59 2.86 3.44
N LEU A 138 11.20 2.52 2.20
CA LEU A 138 11.98 1.68 1.29
C LEU A 138 12.99 2.47 0.46
N ALA A 139 12.84 3.79 0.33
CA ALA A 139 13.71 4.64 -0.48
C ALA A 139 15.16 4.62 0.02
N GLY A 140 16.08 4.15 -0.82
CA GLY A 140 17.49 3.91 -0.47
C GLY A 140 17.75 2.55 0.20
N VAL A 141 16.70 1.72 0.40
CA VAL A 141 16.78 0.33 0.85
C VAL A 141 16.54 -0.61 -0.33
N ASN A 142 15.43 -0.39 -1.04
CA ASN A 142 15.10 -1.04 -2.30
C ASN A 142 14.27 -0.08 -3.14
N ASP A 143 14.95 0.63 -4.05
CA ASP A 143 14.38 1.73 -4.81
C ASP A 143 13.24 1.29 -5.74
N LYS A 144 13.35 0.08 -6.32
CA LYS A 144 12.28 -0.50 -7.13
C LYS A 144 11.03 -0.75 -6.31
N LEU A 145 11.15 -1.40 -5.16
CA LEU A 145 10.01 -1.64 -4.27
C LEU A 145 9.44 -0.34 -3.70
N ALA A 146 10.29 0.67 -3.45
CA ALA A 146 9.85 2.00 -3.05
C ALA A 146 8.96 2.64 -4.12
N PHE A 147 9.38 2.61 -5.38
CA PHE A 147 8.59 3.10 -6.49
C PHE A 147 7.29 2.30 -6.67
N ASP A 148 7.34 0.97 -6.56
CA ASP A 148 6.17 0.09 -6.67
C ASP A 148 5.08 0.46 -5.64
N GLN A 149 5.44 0.85 -4.39
CA GLN A 149 4.45 1.29 -3.39
C GLN A 149 3.71 2.57 -3.80
N MET A 150 4.40 3.49 -4.47
CA MET A 150 3.75 4.69 -4.99
C MET A 150 2.92 4.39 -6.23
N ALA A 151 3.47 3.63 -7.15
CA ALA A 151 2.91 3.42 -8.47
C ALA A 151 1.70 2.48 -8.49
N VAL A 152 1.56 1.58 -7.51
CA VAL A 152 0.48 0.58 -7.49
C VAL A 152 -0.92 1.20 -7.56
N LEU A 153 -1.14 2.39 -7.00
CA LEU A 153 -2.41 3.11 -7.09
C LEU A 153 -2.55 3.83 -8.45
N PHE A 154 -1.43 4.35 -8.98
CA PHE A 154 -1.41 5.01 -10.29
C PHE A 154 -1.59 4.04 -11.46
N ASP A 155 -1.34 2.75 -11.29
CA ASP A 155 -1.67 1.71 -12.29
C ASP A 155 -3.17 1.72 -12.66
N TYR A 156 -4.01 2.36 -11.84
CA TYR A 156 -5.45 2.52 -12.01
C TYR A 156 -5.88 3.99 -12.09
N GLN A 157 -4.95 4.92 -12.34
CA GLN A 157 -5.33 6.31 -12.54
C GLN A 157 -6.28 6.42 -13.74
N ASP A 158 -7.44 7.06 -13.53
CA ASP A 158 -8.43 7.23 -14.57
C ASP A 158 -8.07 8.33 -15.60
N GLU A 159 -8.91 8.49 -16.61
CA GLU A 159 -8.72 9.49 -17.65
C GLU A 159 -8.74 10.94 -17.13
N TYR A 160 -9.38 11.18 -15.99
CA TYR A 160 -9.46 12.49 -15.34
C TYR A 160 -8.32 12.77 -14.37
N GLY A 161 -7.54 11.76 -14.01
CA GLY A 161 -6.40 11.86 -13.10
C GLY A 161 -6.68 11.42 -11.67
N GLN A 162 -7.90 10.94 -11.37
CA GLN A 162 -8.22 10.35 -10.07
C GLN A 162 -7.49 9.02 -9.91
N ILE A 163 -6.96 8.78 -8.72
CA ILE A 163 -6.49 7.45 -8.30
C ILE A 163 -7.47 6.84 -7.30
N PRO A 164 -7.54 5.50 -7.20
CA PRO A 164 -8.35 4.88 -6.16
C PRO A 164 -7.90 5.31 -4.76
N GLY A 165 -8.86 5.48 -3.86
CA GLY A 165 -8.55 5.70 -2.44
C GLY A 165 -7.89 4.48 -1.80
N SER A 166 -8.27 3.29 -2.24
CA SER A 166 -7.61 2.03 -1.88
C SER A 166 -7.87 0.94 -2.90
N LEU A 167 -6.99 -0.05 -2.92
CA LEU A 167 -7.18 -1.26 -3.71
C LEU A 167 -6.63 -2.49 -2.97
N SER A 168 -7.19 -3.65 -3.30
CA SER A 168 -6.70 -4.97 -2.90
C SER A 168 -6.54 -5.86 -4.14
N ASP A 169 -6.24 -7.13 -3.96
CA ASP A 169 -6.21 -8.11 -5.04
C ASP A 169 -7.57 -8.29 -5.74
N SER A 170 -8.67 -8.06 -5.02
CA SER A 170 -10.04 -8.34 -5.46
C SER A 170 -10.94 -7.10 -5.57
N THR A 171 -10.50 -5.93 -5.10
CA THR A 171 -11.37 -4.75 -5.01
C THR A 171 -10.60 -3.46 -5.31
N ILE A 172 -11.19 -2.58 -6.12
CA ILE A 172 -10.76 -1.20 -6.33
C ILE A 172 -11.82 -0.28 -5.75
N ARG A 173 -11.43 0.62 -4.84
CA ARG A 173 -12.34 1.57 -4.19
C ARG A 173 -12.06 2.99 -4.66
N TRP A 174 -13.02 3.56 -5.35
CA TRP A 174 -12.93 4.90 -5.93
C TRP A 174 -13.57 6.00 -5.09
N ASN A 175 -14.38 5.63 -4.13
CA ASN A 175 -15.29 6.52 -3.42
C ASN A 175 -14.66 7.46 -2.39
N PHE A 176 -13.36 7.35 -2.09
CA PHE A 176 -12.66 8.27 -1.19
C PHE A 176 -11.24 8.49 -1.70
N THR A 177 -10.95 9.73 -2.12
CA THR A 177 -9.68 10.05 -2.80
C THR A 177 -8.45 10.02 -1.89
N LYS A 178 -8.62 10.15 -0.58
CA LYS A 178 -7.56 10.34 0.41
C LYS A 178 -6.67 11.58 0.12
N PRO A 179 -5.89 12.07 1.09
CA PRO A 179 -5.04 13.23 0.88
C PRO A 179 -4.00 13.00 -0.22
N PRO A 180 -3.84 13.92 -1.19
CA PRO A 180 -2.93 13.76 -2.33
C PRO A 180 -1.49 14.11 -1.98
N ILE A 181 -0.89 13.36 -1.06
CA ILE A 181 0.48 13.60 -0.56
C ILE A 181 1.57 13.02 -1.46
N GLN A 182 1.20 12.40 -2.58
CA GLN A 182 2.12 11.70 -3.49
C GLN A 182 3.23 12.63 -4.01
N GLY A 183 2.90 13.85 -4.42
CA GLY A 183 3.88 14.82 -4.89
C GLY A 183 4.92 15.18 -3.82
N LEU A 184 4.47 15.42 -2.58
CA LEU A 184 5.37 15.65 -1.44
C LEU A 184 6.33 14.48 -1.23
N PHE A 185 5.82 13.24 -1.29
CA PHE A 185 6.62 12.04 -1.03
C PHE A 185 7.57 11.72 -2.19
N PHE A 186 7.17 11.88 -3.45
CA PHE A 186 8.11 11.78 -4.58
C PHE A 186 9.25 12.80 -4.46
N ASN A 187 8.95 14.04 -4.06
CA ASN A 187 9.98 15.05 -3.80
C ASN A 187 10.98 14.61 -2.69
N LYS A 188 10.49 13.92 -1.66
CA LYS A 188 11.35 13.33 -0.60
C LYS A 188 12.16 12.14 -1.12
N MET A 189 11.55 11.27 -1.92
CA MET A 189 12.21 10.10 -2.51
C MET A 189 13.33 10.51 -3.48
N MET A 190 13.14 11.54 -4.29
CA MET A 190 14.16 12.08 -5.19
C MET A 190 15.43 12.57 -4.48
N LYS A 191 15.42 12.77 -3.17
CA LYS A 191 16.61 13.07 -2.36
C LYS A 191 17.39 11.81 -1.97
N LYS A 192 16.81 10.64 -2.13
CA LYS A 192 17.39 9.35 -1.75
C LYS A 192 17.60 8.44 -2.97
N ILE A 193 16.79 8.58 -4.00
CA ILE A 193 16.75 7.74 -5.20
C ILE A 193 17.12 8.59 -6.41
N ASN A 194 18.08 8.10 -7.20
CA ASN A 194 18.37 8.65 -8.51
C ASN A 194 17.49 7.95 -9.55
N PHE A 195 16.28 8.46 -9.75
CA PHE A 195 15.37 7.94 -10.76
C PHE A 195 15.92 8.14 -12.17
N THR A 196 15.67 7.18 -13.07
CA THR A 196 15.97 7.31 -14.49
C THR A 196 15.09 8.37 -15.13
N LYS A 197 15.46 8.83 -16.33
CA LYS A 197 14.66 9.80 -17.07
C LYS A 197 13.26 9.27 -17.35
N GLU A 198 13.15 8.02 -17.73
CA GLU A 198 11.88 7.32 -18.02
C GLU A 198 10.98 7.29 -16.78
N THR A 199 11.55 6.94 -15.62
CA THR A 199 10.81 6.94 -14.35
C THR A 199 10.39 8.36 -13.95
N LEU A 200 11.21 9.36 -14.17
CA LEU A 200 10.86 10.76 -13.92
C LEU A 200 9.72 11.24 -14.84
N GLU A 201 9.70 10.81 -16.10
CA GLU A 201 8.58 11.08 -17.02
C GLU A 201 7.30 10.39 -16.57
N GLU A 202 7.37 9.16 -16.10
CA GLU A 202 6.23 8.42 -15.52
C GLU A 202 5.68 9.14 -14.27
N ILE A 203 6.54 9.51 -13.33
CA ILE A 203 6.18 10.27 -12.12
C ILE A 203 5.53 11.61 -12.49
N TYR A 204 6.13 12.34 -13.44
CA TYR A 204 5.60 13.62 -13.90
C TYR A 204 4.16 13.45 -14.41
N ASN A 205 3.94 12.49 -15.31
CA ASN A 205 2.62 12.25 -15.91
C ASN A 205 1.56 11.84 -14.86
N TYR A 206 1.94 11.01 -13.89
CA TYR A 206 1.06 10.61 -12.79
C TYR A 206 0.60 11.79 -11.94
N ILE A 207 1.55 12.62 -11.51
CA ILE A 207 1.25 13.73 -10.61
C ILE A 207 0.59 14.90 -11.36
N GLU A 208 0.99 15.16 -12.61
CA GLU A 208 0.33 16.17 -13.44
C GLU A 208 -1.16 15.89 -13.59
N LYS A 209 -1.53 14.68 -13.99
CA LYS A 209 -2.93 14.28 -14.10
C LYS A 209 -3.66 14.38 -12.75
N GLN A 210 -3.01 13.94 -11.66
CA GLN A 210 -3.60 14.04 -10.33
C GLN A 210 -3.86 15.50 -9.93
N VAL A 211 -2.90 16.41 -10.13
CA VAL A 211 -3.08 17.85 -9.83
C VAL A 211 -4.17 18.46 -10.69
N LEU A 212 -4.23 18.12 -11.97
CA LEU A 212 -5.30 18.60 -12.88
C LEU A 212 -6.68 18.10 -12.46
N PHE A 213 -6.79 16.88 -11.92
CA PHE A 213 -8.02 16.37 -11.32
C PHE A 213 -8.49 17.27 -10.17
N TYR A 214 -7.61 17.62 -9.24
CA TYR A 214 -7.97 18.49 -8.10
C TYR A 214 -8.35 19.88 -8.57
N ILE A 215 -7.60 20.49 -9.49
CA ILE A 215 -7.94 21.80 -10.06
C ILE A 215 -9.33 21.79 -10.71
N LYS A 216 -9.68 20.71 -11.39
CA LYS A 216 -10.93 20.63 -12.15
C LYS A 216 -12.15 20.28 -11.31
N PHE A 217 -11.97 19.42 -10.29
CA PHE A 217 -13.10 18.78 -9.59
C PHE A 217 -13.15 19.04 -8.08
N LYS A 218 -12.12 19.68 -7.52
CA LYS A 218 -12.00 19.92 -6.08
C LYS A 218 -11.72 21.39 -5.74
N ASP A 219 -12.16 22.29 -6.62
CA ASP A 219 -12.19 23.74 -6.49
C ASP A 219 -13.48 24.21 -7.17
N SER A 220 -14.63 23.99 -6.50
CA SER A 220 -15.95 24.19 -7.11
C SER A 220 -16.34 25.67 -7.23
N ASN A 221 -15.79 26.52 -6.36
CA ASN A 221 -16.01 27.96 -6.36
C ASN A 221 -14.93 28.74 -7.15
N MET A 222 -13.88 28.05 -7.62
CA MET A 222 -12.75 28.59 -8.41
C MET A 222 -11.98 29.70 -7.69
N ASP A 223 -11.78 29.57 -6.38
CA ASP A 223 -11.01 30.52 -5.57
C ASP A 223 -9.54 30.10 -5.37
N GLY A 224 -9.17 28.91 -5.85
CA GLY A 224 -7.84 28.36 -5.74
C GLY A 224 -7.58 27.61 -4.42
N ILE A 225 -8.60 27.46 -3.59
CA ILE A 225 -8.54 26.65 -2.35
C ILE A 225 -9.29 25.34 -2.59
N PHE A 226 -8.60 24.21 -2.37
CA PHE A 226 -9.17 22.92 -2.69
C PHE A 226 -10.04 22.36 -1.57
N GLU A 227 -11.07 21.61 -1.98
CA GLU A 227 -12.14 21.12 -1.13
C GLU A 227 -12.10 19.61 -0.93
N TYR A 228 -12.28 19.16 0.33
CA TYR A 228 -12.71 17.78 0.58
C TYR A 228 -14.23 17.68 0.44
N HIS A 229 -14.71 16.68 -0.29
CA HIS A 229 -16.14 16.43 -0.48
C HIS A 229 -16.71 15.40 0.50
N HIS A 230 -15.89 14.81 1.35
CA HIS A 230 -16.29 13.88 2.39
C HIS A 230 -15.17 13.75 3.45
N GLY A 231 -15.54 13.52 4.71
CA GLY A 231 -14.55 13.33 5.80
C GLY A 231 -13.52 12.24 5.52
N ASN A 232 -13.94 11.14 4.89
CA ASN A 232 -13.04 10.05 4.53
C ASN A 232 -12.02 10.42 3.43
N ASP A 233 -12.26 11.50 2.65
CA ASP A 233 -11.27 12.00 1.68
C ASP A 233 -10.06 12.63 2.39
N SER A 234 -10.29 13.21 3.58
CA SER A 234 -9.25 13.88 4.36
C SER A 234 -8.34 12.93 5.14
N GLY A 235 -8.70 11.65 5.24
CA GLY A 235 -8.05 10.72 6.16
C GLY A 235 -8.33 10.98 7.65
N GLN A 236 -9.09 12.02 7.97
CA GLN A 236 -9.50 12.40 9.32
C GLN A 236 -10.96 12.00 9.56
N ASP A 237 -11.25 10.73 9.44
CA ASP A 237 -12.61 10.17 9.38
C ASP A 237 -13.51 10.57 10.57
N ASN A 238 -12.91 10.85 11.72
CA ASN A 238 -13.61 11.25 12.96
C ASN A 238 -13.51 12.76 13.26
N SER A 239 -13.04 13.58 12.31
CA SER A 239 -12.92 15.03 12.52
C SER A 239 -14.30 15.69 12.62
N THR A 240 -14.44 16.56 13.62
CA THR A 240 -15.68 17.33 13.81
C THR A 240 -15.87 18.43 12.77
N ILE A 241 -14.85 18.75 11.97
CA ILE A 241 -14.92 19.77 10.90
C ILE A 241 -15.98 19.41 9.84
N PHE A 242 -16.23 18.10 9.63
CA PHE A 242 -17.22 17.61 8.67
C PHE A 242 -18.61 17.44 9.30
N LYS A 243 -18.82 17.84 10.56
CA LYS A 243 -20.13 17.69 11.22
C LYS A 243 -21.14 18.66 10.64
N GLY A 244 -22.11 18.11 9.90
CA GLY A 244 -23.20 18.90 9.31
C GLY A 244 -22.86 19.62 8.00
N VAL A 245 -21.65 19.39 7.45
CA VAL A 245 -21.21 19.90 6.15
C VAL A 245 -20.58 18.77 5.34
N MET A 246 -20.75 18.81 4.01
CA MET A 246 -20.16 17.78 3.13
C MET A 246 -18.93 18.29 2.41
N VAL A 247 -18.86 19.58 2.09
CA VAL A 247 -17.75 20.20 1.35
C VAL A 247 -17.05 21.17 2.29
N VAL A 248 -15.74 21.04 2.40
CA VAL A 248 -14.93 21.83 3.34
C VAL A 248 -13.60 22.19 2.69
N ASP A 249 -13.33 23.50 2.60
CA ASP A 249 -12.01 24.03 2.27
C ASP A 249 -11.06 23.80 3.44
N THR A 250 -9.90 23.25 3.13
CA THR A 250 -8.91 22.98 4.18
C THR A 250 -7.51 23.40 3.75
N PRO A 251 -6.72 23.98 4.66
CA PRO A 251 -5.38 24.46 4.31
C PRO A 251 -4.41 23.31 4.00
N ASP A 252 -4.62 22.12 4.56
CA ASP A 252 -3.79 20.95 4.34
C ASP A 252 -3.93 20.43 2.89
N LEU A 253 -5.15 20.34 2.37
CA LEU A 253 -5.38 19.88 1.00
C LEU A 253 -4.70 20.79 -0.02
N THR A 254 -4.91 22.11 0.11
CA THR A 254 -4.27 23.10 -0.76
C THR A 254 -2.74 23.03 -0.64
N ALA A 255 -2.20 22.89 0.57
CA ALA A 255 -0.77 22.73 0.77
C ALA A 255 -0.21 21.44 0.13
N PHE A 256 -0.96 20.34 0.11
CA PHE A 256 -0.53 19.11 -0.59
C PHE A 256 -0.48 19.31 -2.10
N ILE A 257 -1.44 20.00 -2.68
CA ILE A 257 -1.46 20.30 -4.12
C ILE A 257 -0.34 21.26 -4.49
N ILE A 258 -0.08 22.31 -3.70
CA ILE A 258 1.08 23.19 -3.89
C ILE A 258 2.39 22.38 -3.89
N ASN A 259 2.58 21.49 -2.91
CA ASN A 259 3.74 20.61 -2.89
C ASN A 259 3.86 19.70 -4.14
N ALA A 260 2.73 19.28 -4.69
CA ALA A 260 2.71 18.50 -5.94
C ALA A 260 3.12 19.36 -7.14
N MET A 261 2.65 20.60 -7.23
CA MET A 261 3.04 21.58 -8.27
C MET A 261 4.55 21.89 -8.18
N ASP A 262 5.07 22.15 -6.98
CA ASP A 262 6.51 22.33 -6.74
C ASP A 262 7.34 21.13 -7.20
N MET A 263 6.85 19.94 -6.94
CA MET A 263 7.50 18.70 -7.40
C MET A 263 7.48 18.60 -8.92
N LEU A 264 6.35 18.92 -9.57
CA LEU A 264 6.22 18.94 -11.03
C LEU A 264 7.23 19.92 -11.65
N ALA A 265 7.37 21.14 -11.11
CA ALA A 265 8.35 22.11 -11.58
C ALA A 265 9.80 21.55 -11.50
N LYS A 266 10.16 20.89 -10.40
CA LYS A 266 11.49 20.28 -10.22
C LYS A 266 11.75 19.12 -11.17
N VAL A 267 10.73 18.28 -11.42
CA VAL A 267 10.87 17.16 -12.36
C VAL A 267 10.91 17.67 -13.79
N ALA A 268 10.09 18.66 -14.15
CA ALA A 268 10.13 19.31 -15.45
C ALA A 268 11.52 19.90 -15.75
N GLU A 269 12.17 20.53 -14.77
CA GLU A 269 13.56 21.00 -14.90
C GLU A 269 14.55 19.87 -15.21
N LYS A 270 14.45 18.75 -14.47
CA LYS A 270 15.29 17.56 -14.70
C LYS A 270 15.06 16.92 -16.08
N LEU A 271 13.86 17.06 -16.62
CA LEU A 271 13.45 16.57 -17.94
C LEU A 271 13.72 17.58 -19.08
N ASN A 272 14.29 18.78 -18.78
CA ASN A 272 14.49 19.89 -19.71
C ASN A 272 13.18 20.44 -20.31
N LYS A 273 12.06 20.32 -19.60
CA LYS A 273 10.74 20.85 -19.95
C LYS A 273 10.57 22.24 -19.32
N TYR A 274 11.25 23.25 -19.84
CA TYR A 274 11.36 24.55 -19.19
C TYR A 274 10.06 25.35 -19.16
N SER A 275 9.20 25.23 -20.17
CA SER A 275 7.88 25.88 -20.19
C SER A 275 6.96 25.30 -19.12
N GLU A 276 6.97 23.99 -18.94
CA GLU A 276 6.20 23.31 -17.89
C GLU A 276 6.74 23.63 -16.50
N LYS A 277 8.07 23.75 -16.35
CA LYS A 277 8.68 24.20 -15.10
C LYS A 277 8.14 25.57 -14.68
N GLU A 278 8.18 26.56 -15.59
CA GLU A 278 7.69 27.92 -15.32
C GLU A 278 6.19 27.93 -15.03
N TYR A 279 5.41 27.16 -15.78
CA TYR A 279 3.96 27.01 -15.55
C TYR A 279 3.66 26.53 -14.13
N TRP A 280 4.27 25.41 -13.72
CA TRP A 280 3.99 24.84 -12.40
C TRP A 280 4.56 25.69 -11.26
N ALA A 281 5.72 26.29 -11.41
CA ALA A 281 6.30 27.19 -10.41
C ALA A 281 5.48 28.46 -10.19
N ASN A 282 4.83 28.99 -11.24
CA ASN A 282 3.96 30.15 -11.11
C ASN A 282 2.57 29.80 -10.56
N LYS A 283 2.13 28.55 -10.72
CA LYS A 283 0.83 28.09 -10.28
C LYS A 283 0.85 27.63 -8.80
N ALA A 284 2.01 27.22 -8.29
CA ALA A 284 2.23 26.87 -6.87
C ALA A 284 2.29 28.14 -5.99
#